data_76a7c8faf8b823200968089968181b72
#
_entry.id   76a7c8faf8b823200968089968181b72
#
_cell.length_a   1.000
_cell.length_b   1.000
_cell.length_c   1.000
_cell.angle_alpha   90.00
_cell.angle_beta   90.00
_cell.angle_gamma   90.00
#
_symmetry.space_group_name_H-M   'P 1'
#
loop_
_entity.id
_entity.type
_entity.pdbx_description
1 polymer ?
#
loop_
_entity_poly.entity_id
_entity_poly.type
_entity_poly.pdbx_seq_one_letter_code
_entity_poly.pdbx_strand_id
1 'polypeptide(L)'
;MDTAKTAVVTKPGKRPAAPAVPAISRPMGLEPATARAPKPPPQPEESLGLEAFRSIDRMREALTAQATGGLSPAALALAFMDWSIHLAVAPGKRMELVWKGSEKAGRFGAHLLSASTGTHAPPCIEPLPGDSRFTAKAWQKPPFCFWAQAFLLQQQWWHNA
;
A
#
# COMPACT_ATOMS: atom_id res chain seq x y z
N MET A 1 8.87 41.52 -47.29
CA MET A 1 9.93 40.48 -47.39
C MET A 1 9.39 39.22 -46.71
N ASP A 2 8.83 38.35 -47.59
CA ASP A 2 8.27 37.04 -47.21
C ASP A 2 9.36 36.05 -46.89
N THR A 3 9.23 35.34 -45.79
CA THR A 3 9.92 34.10 -45.54
C THR A 3 8.92 33.00 -45.25
N ALA A 4 8.61 32.27 -46.32
CA ALA A 4 7.77 31.08 -46.30
C ALA A 4 8.41 29.97 -45.45
N LYS A 5 7.66 29.48 -44.45
CA LYS A 5 8.03 28.36 -43.58
C LYS A 5 7.56 27.06 -44.27
N THR A 6 8.50 26.39 -44.90
CA THR A 6 8.28 25.09 -45.56
C THR A 6 8.01 24.02 -44.50
N ALA A 7 6.80 23.48 -44.45
CA ALA A 7 6.44 22.33 -43.66
C ALA A 7 6.95 21.04 -44.31
N VAL A 8 7.87 20.34 -43.66
CA VAL A 8 8.34 19.01 -44.07
C VAL A 8 7.29 17.98 -43.61
N VAL A 9 6.57 17.43 -44.59
CA VAL A 9 5.65 16.29 -44.38
C VAL A 9 6.49 15.02 -44.36
N THR A 10 6.68 14.46 -43.14
CA THR A 10 7.31 13.14 -42.97
C THR A 10 6.29 12.03 -43.23
N LYS A 11 6.58 11.23 -44.25
CA LYS A 11 5.83 10.05 -44.67
C LYS A 11 5.83 8.98 -43.56
N PRO A 12 4.69 8.35 -43.18
CA PRO A 12 4.67 7.33 -42.14
C PRO A 12 5.42 6.08 -42.59
N GLY A 13 6.47 5.73 -41.87
CA GLY A 13 7.28 4.54 -42.08
C GLY A 13 6.46 3.26 -41.86
N LYS A 14 6.56 2.35 -42.83
CA LYS A 14 5.97 1.02 -42.82
C LYS A 14 6.46 0.24 -41.60
N ARG A 15 5.52 -0.11 -40.69
CA ARG A 15 5.82 -0.94 -39.51
C ARG A 15 6.32 -2.32 -39.97
N PRO A 16 7.46 -2.82 -39.45
CA PRO A 16 7.90 -4.17 -39.77
C PRO A 16 6.91 -5.21 -39.27
N ALA A 17 6.65 -6.22 -40.09
CA ALA A 17 5.76 -7.34 -39.74
C ALA A 17 6.37 -8.10 -38.55
N ALA A 18 5.53 -8.42 -37.58
CA ALA A 18 5.90 -9.29 -36.46
C ALA A 18 6.32 -10.68 -36.97
N PRO A 19 7.33 -11.32 -36.39
CA PRO A 19 7.74 -12.66 -36.78
C PRO A 19 6.58 -13.65 -36.51
N ALA A 20 6.29 -14.49 -37.51
CA ALA A 20 5.29 -15.54 -37.42
C ALA A 20 5.67 -16.53 -36.29
N VAL A 21 4.79 -16.68 -35.30
CA VAL A 21 4.92 -17.68 -34.25
C VAL A 21 4.75 -19.06 -34.92
N PRO A 22 5.70 -20.01 -34.78
CA PRO A 22 5.55 -21.34 -35.34
C PRO A 22 4.32 -22.02 -34.71
N ALA A 23 3.47 -22.58 -35.57
CA ALA A 23 2.33 -23.38 -35.13
C ALA A 23 2.85 -24.59 -34.34
N ILE A 24 2.54 -24.62 -33.04
CA ILE A 24 2.82 -25.77 -32.18
C ILE A 24 1.89 -26.90 -32.65
N SER A 25 2.46 -27.90 -33.31
CA SER A 25 1.79 -29.11 -33.69
C SER A 25 1.25 -29.77 -32.43
N ARG A 26 -0.07 -29.93 -32.34
CA ARG A 26 -0.71 -30.68 -31.26
C ARG A 26 -0.16 -32.12 -31.26
N PRO A 27 0.32 -32.63 -30.13
CA PRO A 27 0.61 -34.06 -30.02
C PRO A 27 -0.70 -34.83 -30.16
N MET A 28 -0.78 -35.65 -31.19
CA MET A 28 -1.81 -36.66 -31.41
C MET A 28 -1.57 -37.77 -30.40
N GLY A 29 -2.52 -37.94 -29.46
CA GLY A 29 -2.46 -39.02 -28.49
C GLY A 29 -2.89 -38.60 -27.07
N LEU A 30 -4.02 -37.88 -26.94
CA LEU A 30 -4.74 -37.87 -25.67
C LEU A 30 -5.65 -39.09 -25.66
N GLU A 31 -5.20 -40.14 -24.98
CA GLU A 31 -6.13 -41.22 -24.55
C GLU A 31 -7.32 -40.55 -23.83
N PRO A 32 -8.56 -41.05 -24.02
CA PRO A 32 -9.72 -40.49 -23.33
C PRO A 32 -9.46 -40.63 -21.83
N ALA A 33 -9.29 -39.46 -21.16
CA ALA A 33 -9.26 -39.41 -19.72
C ALA A 33 -10.48 -40.18 -19.20
N THR A 34 -10.25 -41.31 -18.56
CA THR A 34 -11.28 -42.08 -17.89
C THR A 34 -12.04 -41.12 -17.00
N ALA A 35 -13.26 -40.79 -17.37
CA ALA A 35 -14.12 -39.89 -16.63
C ALA A 35 -14.23 -40.41 -15.20
N ARG A 36 -13.53 -39.76 -14.27
CA ARG A 36 -13.59 -40.09 -12.86
C ARG A 36 -15.05 -40.02 -12.47
N ALA A 37 -15.63 -41.14 -12.02
CA ALA A 37 -17.01 -41.21 -11.58
C ALA A 37 -17.32 -39.99 -10.68
N PRO A 38 -18.46 -39.32 -10.89
CA PRO A 38 -18.82 -38.17 -10.06
C PRO A 38 -18.82 -38.59 -8.60
N LYS A 39 -18.12 -37.85 -7.76
CA LYS A 39 -18.07 -38.09 -6.31
C LYS A 39 -19.50 -38.01 -5.77
N PRO A 40 -19.96 -39.03 -4.99
CA PRO A 40 -21.32 -39.01 -4.44
C PRO A 40 -21.55 -37.71 -3.69
N PRO A 41 -22.77 -37.13 -3.72
CA PRO A 41 -23.07 -35.90 -2.96
C PRO A 41 -22.79 -36.15 -1.48
N PRO A 42 -22.22 -35.16 -0.78
CA PRO A 42 -21.92 -35.28 0.65
C PRO A 42 -23.23 -35.50 1.43
N GLN A 43 -23.16 -36.32 2.46
CA GLN A 43 -24.28 -36.56 3.37
C GLN A 43 -24.67 -35.23 4.03
N PRO A 44 -25.97 -34.98 4.30
CA PRO A 44 -26.43 -33.70 4.85
C PRO A 44 -25.73 -33.27 6.14
N GLU A 45 -25.40 -34.20 7.02
CA GLU A 45 -24.68 -33.94 8.29
C GLU A 45 -23.21 -33.58 8.05
N GLU A 46 -22.56 -34.20 7.06
CA GLU A 46 -21.19 -33.89 6.68
C GLU A 46 -21.10 -32.54 5.98
N SER A 47 -22.15 -32.12 5.27
CA SER A 47 -22.23 -30.80 4.64
C SER A 47 -22.36 -29.67 5.66
N LEU A 48 -23.16 -29.86 6.73
CA LEU A 48 -23.33 -28.87 7.81
C LEU A 48 -22.01 -28.60 8.54
N GLY A 49 -21.24 -29.66 8.85
CA GLY A 49 -19.93 -29.50 9.49
C GLY A 49 -18.93 -28.75 8.61
N LEU A 50 -18.87 -29.08 7.33
CA LEU A 50 -17.98 -28.43 6.37
C LEU A 50 -18.38 -26.97 6.11
N GLU A 51 -19.67 -26.67 6.10
CA GLU A 51 -20.15 -25.30 5.95
C GLU A 51 -19.82 -24.43 7.17
N ALA A 52 -19.87 -24.98 8.38
CA ALA A 52 -19.45 -24.31 9.61
C ALA A 52 -17.96 -23.92 9.53
N PHE A 53 -17.09 -24.82 9.13
CA PHE A 53 -15.65 -24.52 8.96
C PHE A 53 -15.42 -23.47 7.88
N ARG A 54 -16.09 -23.56 6.74
CA ARG A 54 -16.01 -22.54 5.68
C ARG A 54 -16.52 -21.17 6.13
N SER A 55 -17.52 -21.13 7.02
CA SER A 55 -18.03 -19.86 7.55
C SER A 55 -17.02 -19.19 8.48
N ILE A 56 -16.26 -19.96 9.26
CA ILE A 56 -15.16 -19.46 10.09
C ILE A 56 -14.08 -18.86 9.21
N ASP A 57 -13.68 -19.54 8.14
CA ASP A 57 -12.67 -19.04 7.21
C ASP A 57 -13.13 -17.74 6.54
N ARG A 58 -14.36 -17.67 6.06
CA ARG A 58 -14.93 -16.45 5.48
C ARG A 58 -14.96 -15.29 6.47
N MET A 59 -15.34 -15.56 7.73
CA MET A 59 -15.33 -14.53 8.78
C MET A 59 -13.92 -14.02 9.06
N ARG A 60 -12.95 -14.92 9.19
CA ARG A 60 -11.54 -14.55 9.35
C ARG A 60 -11.05 -13.70 8.16
N GLU A 61 -11.35 -14.09 6.94
CA GLU A 61 -10.98 -13.36 5.72
C GLU A 61 -11.62 -11.97 5.68
N ALA A 62 -12.91 -11.86 6.03
CA ALA A 62 -13.61 -10.58 6.11
C ALA A 62 -12.99 -9.64 7.15
N LEU A 63 -12.71 -10.13 8.36
CA LEU A 63 -12.05 -9.36 9.41
C LEU A 63 -10.64 -8.93 8.98
N THR A 64 -9.89 -9.83 8.36
CA THR A 64 -8.55 -9.53 7.84
C THR A 64 -8.62 -8.45 6.76
N ALA A 65 -9.54 -8.58 5.80
CA ALA A 65 -9.74 -7.59 4.74
C ALA A 65 -10.12 -6.21 5.28
N GLN A 66 -10.97 -6.16 6.30
CA GLN A 66 -11.30 -4.90 6.98
C GLN A 66 -10.08 -4.25 7.64
N ALA A 67 -9.26 -5.04 8.34
CA ALA A 67 -8.09 -4.55 9.05
C ALA A 67 -6.97 -4.09 8.09
N THR A 68 -6.84 -4.72 6.93
CA THR A 68 -5.76 -4.46 5.96
C THR A 68 -6.19 -3.62 4.76
N GLY A 69 -7.44 -3.14 4.72
CA GLY A 69 -7.97 -2.43 3.55
C GLY A 69 -8.02 -3.30 2.28
N GLY A 70 -8.22 -4.60 2.42
CA GLY A 70 -8.26 -5.56 1.33
C GLY A 70 -6.90 -6.07 0.84
N LEU A 71 -5.81 -5.64 1.45
CA LEU A 71 -4.47 -6.13 1.14
C LEU A 71 -4.21 -7.48 1.84
N SER A 72 -3.48 -8.37 1.16
CA SER A 72 -3.05 -9.63 1.77
C SER A 72 -2.07 -9.35 2.91
N PRO A 73 -2.28 -9.91 4.13
CA PRO A 73 -1.31 -9.81 5.23
C PRO A 73 0.08 -10.32 4.85
N ALA A 74 0.14 -11.37 4.03
CA ALA A 74 1.40 -11.90 3.52
C ALA A 74 2.12 -10.89 2.61
N ALA A 75 1.39 -10.19 1.74
CA ALA A 75 1.97 -9.15 0.89
C ALA A 75 2.52 -7.99 1.71
N LEU A 76 1.80 -7.55 2.75
CA LEU A 76 2.27 -6.52 3.66
C LEU A 76 3.53 -6.96 4.42
N ALA A 77 3.54 -8.19 4.93
CA ALA A 77 4.70 -8.74 5.64
C ALA A 77 5.93 -8.84 4.73
N LEU A 78 5.76 -9.30 3.48
CA LEU A 78 6.84 -9.38 2.50
C LEU A 78 7.39 -8.00 2.15
N ALA A 79 6.51 -7.01 1.91
CA ALA A 79 6.93 -5.64 1.62
C ALA A 79 7.71 -5.02 2.80
N PHE A 80 7.24 -5.25 4.02
CA PHE A 80 7.94 -4.79 5.23
C PHE A 80 9.29 -5.48 5.42
N MET A 81 9.35 -6.79 5.16
CA MET A 81 10.60 -7.55 5.26
C MET A 81 11.62 -7.09 4.22
N ASP A 82 11.19 -6.90 2.97
CA ASP A 82 12.04 -6.38 1.89
C ASP A 82 12.63 -5.01 2.26
N TRP A 83 11.77 -4.08 2.66
CA TRP A 83 12.21 -2.77 3.15
C TRP A 83 13.20 -2.88 4.32
N SER A 84 12.92 -3.76 5.29
CA SER A 84 13.77 -3.95 6.47
C SER A 84 15.14 -4.49 6.12
N ILE A 85 15.24 -5.44 5.18
CA ILE A 85 16.50 -6.00 4.70
C ILE A 85 17.32 -4.91 4.00
N HIS A 86 16.70 -4.16 3.10
CA HIS A 86 17.38 -3.05 2.42
C HIS A 86 17.88 -1.99 3.40
N LEU A 87 17.09 -1.66 4.41
CA LEU A 87 17.48 -0.73 5.46
C LEU A 87 18.62 -1.29 6.34
N ALA A 88 18.60 -2.60 6.62
CA ALA A 88 19.64 -3.25 7.45
C ALA A 88 21.04 -3.14 6.82
N VAL A 89 21.13 -3.22 5.49
CA VAL A 89 22.41 -3.11 4.76
C VAL A 89 22.78 -1.68 4.40
N ALA A 90 21.96 -0.67 4.75
CA ALA A 90 22.17 0.74 4.46
C ALA A 90 22.43 1.56 5.76
N PRO A 91 23.62 1.53 6.36
CA PRO A 91 23.89 2.17 7.65
C PRO A 91 23.70 3.70 7.60
N GLY A 92 24.08 4.35 6.51
CA GLY A 92 23.87 5.79 6.32
C GLY A 92 22.39 6.18 6.35
N LYS A 93 21.54 5.42 5.66
CA LYS A 93 20.08 5.65 5.67
C LYS A 93 19.48 5.43 7.06
N ARG A 94 19.95 4.40 7.79
CA ARG A 94 19.52 4.18 9.18
C ARG A 94 19.85 5.37 10.07
N MET A 95 21.09 5.88 9.99
CA MET A 95 21.50 7.05 10.77
C MET A 95 20.66 8.28 10.40
N GLU A 96 20.41 8.51 9.13
CA GLU A 96 19.53 9.60 8.66
C GLU A 96 18.11 9.49 9.26
N LEU A 97 17.53 8.29 9.22
CA LEU A 97 16.18 8.07 9.76
C LEU A 97 16.12 8.24 11.28
N VAL A 98 17.13 7.77 11.99
CA VAL A 98 17.25 7.97 13.44
C VAL A 98 17.39 9.47 13.76
N TRP A 99 18.25 10.18 13.04
CA TRP A 99 18.43 11.62 13.22
C TRP A 99 17.13 12.39 12.98
N LYS A 100 16.47 12.15 11.85
CA LYS A 100 15.18 12.77 11.53
C LYS A 100 14.07 12.38 12.51
N GLY A 101 14.12 11.17 13.04
CA GLY A 101 13.19 10.70 14.07
C GLY A 101 13.40 11.44 15.40
N SER A 102 14.64 11.59 15.86
CA SER A 102 14.96 12.30 17.09
C SER A 102 14.63 13.80 17.01
N GLU A 103 14.88 14.42 15.86
CA GLU A 103 14.48 15.83 15.62
C GLU A 103 12.95 16.01 15.75
N LYS A 104 12.18 15.12 15.14
CA LYS A 104 10.71 15.17 15.23
C LYS A 104 10.21 14.88 16.65
N ALA A 105 10.80 13.93 17.34
CA ALA A 105 10.50 13.65 18.74
C ALA A 105 10.80 14.84 19.65
N GLY A 106 11.92 15.54 19.41
CA GLY A 106 12.27 16.76 20.11
C GLY A 106 11.26 17.89 19.88
N ARG A 107 10.84 18.12 18.62
CA ARG A 107 9.79 19.10 18.29
C ARG A 107 8.47 18.79 18.99
N PHE A 108 8.06 17.51 18.98
CA PHE A 108 6.84 17.08 19.64
C PHE A 108 6.92 17.23 21.16
N GLY A 109 8.04 16.85 21.78
CA GLY A 109 8.29 17.03 23.20
C GLY A 109 8.24 18.49 23.63
N ALA A 110 8.87 19.41 22.87
CA ALA A 110 8.80 20.84 23.12
C ALA A 110 7.36 21.37 23.03
N HIS A 111 6.59 20.91 22.05
CA HIS A 111 5.17 21.26 21.90
C HIS A 111 4.32 20.79 23.10
N LEU A 112 4.53 19.57 23.58
CA LEU A 112 3.84 19.05 24.77
C LEU A 112 4.20 19.86 26.03
N LEU A 113 5.47 20.18 26.21
CA LEU A 113 5.92 21.00 27.35
C LEU A 113 5.31 22.40 27.31
N SER A 114 5.30 23.07 26.16
CA SER A 114 4.67 24.39 26.02
C SER A 114 3.18 24.34 26.29
N ALA A 115 2.49 23.29 25.83
CA ALA A 115 1.07 23.10 26.10
C ALA A 115 0.79 22.84 27.61
N SER A 116 1.67 22.15 28.33
CA SER A 116 1.52 21.86 29.77
C SER A 116 1.74 23.10 30.65
N THR A 117 2.52 24.07 30.17
CA THR A 117 2.76 25.34 30.89
C THR A 117 1.71 26.42 30.60
N GLY A 118 0.64 26.09 29.87
CA GLY A 118 -0.43 27.01 29.53
C GLY A 118 -0.04 28.06 28.47
N THR A 119 1.15 27.96 27.90
CA THR A 119 1.59 28.80 26.80
C THR A 119 0.92 28.36 25.52
N HIS A 120 0.36 29.29 24.75
CA HIS A 120 -0.20 28.96 23.45
C HIS A 120 0.91 28.47 22.52
N ALA A 121 1.12 27.15 22.47
CA ALA A 121 2.14 26.55 21.62
C ALA A 121 1.64 26.52 20.17
N PRO A 122 2.37 27.11 19.21
CA PRO A 122 2.03 26.95 17.81
C PRO A 122 2.14 25.46 17.41
N PRO A 123 1.44 25.03 16.33
CA PRO A 123 1.57 23.67 15.86
C PRO A 123 3.02 23.37 15.48
N CYS A 124 3.54 22.21 15.87
CA CYS A 124 4.92 21.81 15.58
C CYS A 124 5.12 21.36 14.12
N ILE A 125 4.02 21.08 13.43
CA ILE A 125 3.98 20.75 12.00
C ILE A 125 2.63 21.17 11.42
N GLU A 126 2.64 21.70 10.20
CA GLU A 126 1.43 22.02 9.44
C GLU A 126 1.09 20.87 8.48
N PRO A 127 -0.21 20.57 8.26
CA PRO A 127 -0.64 19.62 7.24
C PRO A 127 -0.16 20.04 5.85
N LEU A 128 0.04 19.08 4.96
CA LEU A 128 0.36 19.35 3.57
C LEU A 128 -0.77 20.14 2.88
N PRO A 129 -0.45 20.99 1.88
CA PRO A 129 -1.46 21.70 1.11
C PRO A 129 -2.51 20.72 0.53
N GLY A 130 -3.79 20.95 0.83
CA GLY A 130 -4.89 20.08 0.42
C GLY A 130 -5.26 18.97 1.42
N ASP A 131 -4.52 18.78 2.49
CA ASP A 131 -4.87 17.84 3.55
C ASP A 131 -5.95 18.43 4.47
N SER A 132 -7.19 17.98 4.28
CA SER A 132 -8.35 18.43 5.04
C SER A 132 -8.69 17.58 6.27
N ARG A 133 -7.93 16.53 6.57
CA ARG A 133 -8.23 15.56 7.64
C ARG A 133 -8.33 16.20 9.03
N PHE A 134 -7.55 17.23 9.30
CA PHE A 134 -7.44 17.88 10.60
C PHE A 134 -7.98 19.32 10.65
N THR A 135 -8.83 19.71 9.69
CA THR A 135 -9.39 21.08 9.59
C THR A 135 -10.54 21.35 10.56
N ALA A 136 -11.22 20.31 11.04
CA ALA A 136 -12.32 20.48 11.96
C ALA A 136 -11.86 21.07 13.31
N LYS A 137 -12.66 21.97 13.90
CA LYS A 137 -12.35 22.65 15.17
C LYS A 137 -12.06 21.71 16.35
N ALA A 138 -12.58 20.47 16.29
CA ALA A 138 -12.29 19.45 17.31
C ALA A 138 -10.79 19.08 17.35
N TRP A 139 -10.12 19.06 16.21
CA TRP A 139 -8.70 18.77 16.11
C TRP A 139 -7.77 19.87 16.63
N GLN A 140 -8.33 21.05 16.93
CA GLN A 140 -7.59 22.17 17.53
C GLN A 140 -7.57 22.13 19.07
N LYS A 141 -8.29 21.19 19.68
CA LYS A 141 -8.45 21.07 21.12
C LYS A 141 -7.75 19.84 21.68
N PRO A 142 -7.19 19.89 22.90
CA PRO A 142 -6.70 18.70 23.60
C PRO A 142 -7.83 17.69 23.85
N PRO A 143 -7.55 16.39 23.77
CA PRO A 143 -6.25 15.76 23.43
C PRO A 143 -6.02 15.61 21.93
N PHE A 144 -6.99 15.92 21.09
CA PHE A 144 -6.98 15.64 19.64
C PHE A 144 -5.88 16.42 18.90
N CYS A 145 -5.55 17.63 19.32
CA CYS A 145 -4.46 18.39 18.71
C CYS A 145 -3.10 17.65 18.82
N PHE A 146 -2.85 16.97 19.93
CA PHE A 146 -1.62 16.17 20.10
C PHE A 146 -1.59 14.96 19.18
N TRP A 147 -2.72 14.28 19.03
CA TRP A 147 -2.84 13.16 18.09
C TRP A 147 -2.60 13.60 16.64
N ALA A 148 -3.18 14.74 16.25
CA ALA A 148 -2.97 15.28 14.90
C ALA A 148 -1.50 15.60 14.66
N GLN A 149 -0.82 16.27 15.60
CA GLN A 149 0.59 16.65 15.48
C GLN A 149 1.50 15.41 15.45
N ALA A 150 1.26 14.42 16.33
CA ALA A 150 1.99 13.16 16.34
C ALA A 150 1.85 12.41 15.00
N PHE A 151 0.62 12.32 14.49
CA PHE A 151 0.33 11.67 13.22
C PHE A 151 1.06 12.34 12.06
N LEU A 152 1.00 13.67 11.95
CA LEU A 152 1.65 14.42 10.88
C LEU A 152 3.18 14.28 10.92
N LEU A 153 3.79 14.30 12.11
CA LEU A 153 5.23 14.07 12.27
C LEU A 153 5.62 12.64 11.87
N GLN A 154 4.82 11.65 12.25
CA GLN A 154 5.02 10.26 11.87
C GLN A 154 4.87 10.08 10.35
N GLN A 155 3.84 10.67 9.74
CA GLN A 155 3.65 10.65 8.29
C GLN A 155 4.85 11.27 7.56
N GLN A 156 5.35 12.40 8.02
CA GLN A 156 6.55 13.03 7.45
C GLN A 156 7.80 12.15 7.61
N TRP A 157 7.93 11.41 8.71
CA TRP A 157 9.04 10.50 8.91
C TRP A 157 8.98 9.33 7.92
N TRP A 158 7.81 8.71 7.76
CA TRP A 158 7.60 7.63 6.81
C TRP A 158 7.81 8.05 5.34
N HIS A 159 7.53 9.30 5.04
CA HIS A 159 7.81 9.83 3.69
C HIS A 159 9.31 9.89 3.38
N ASN A 160 10.17 9.86 4.38
CA ASN A 160 11.62 9.84 4.24
C ASN A 160 12.22 8.43 4.39
N ALA A 161 11.45 7.44 4.85
CA ALA A 161 11.90 6.07 5.04
C ALA A 161 11.84 5.28 3.75
#